data_7a7326d73d602cf5032520b2423f1f8c
#
_entry.id   7a7326d73d602cf5032520b2423f1f8c
#
_cell.length_a   1.000
_cell.length_b   1.000
_cell.length_c   1.000
_cell.angle_alpha   90.00
_cell.angle_beta   90.00
_cell.angle_gamma   90.00
#
_symmetry.space_group_name_H-M   'P 1'
#
loop_
_entity.id
_entity.type
_entity.pdbx_description
1 polymer ?
#
loop_
_entity_poly.entity_id
_entity_poly.type
_entity_poly.pdbx_seq_one_letter_code
_entity_poly.pdbx_strand_id
1 'polypeptide(L)'
;MRVVFMGTPEFAVAVLRQIVEAGWDVAAAYTQPDKPKNRGMKLVPTPVKEYALTQNIPVYQPQSCRDEAVLEELRALEPDVIVVAAYGKLLPQALLDIPKVAIINVHSSILPQYRGAAPINWAILNGEKETGVTIKIGRASCRERV
;
A
#
# COMPACT_ATOMS: atom_id res chain seq x y z
N MET A 1 16.61 5.86 -2.36
CA MET A 1 15.46 5.71 -3.27
C MET A 1 14.20 6.16 -2.55
N ARG A 2 13.40 6.97 -3.19
CA ARG A 2 12.23 7.57 -2.56
C ARG A 2 11.00 6.71 -2.81
N VAL A 3 10.32 6.30 -1.75
CA VAL A 3 9.19 5.38 -1.81
C VAL A 3 7.90 6.06 -1.39
N VAL A 4 6.83 5.83 -2.13
CA VAL A 4 5.47 6.14 -1.70
C VAL A 4 4.76 4.82 -1.50
N PHE A 5 4.12 4.67 -0.34
CA PHE A 5 3.42 3.44 0.01
C PHE A 5 1.91 3.62 -0.11
N MET A 6 1.24 2.61 -0.61
CA MET A 6 -0.22 2.59 -0.70
C MET A 6 -0.77 1.30 -0.14
N GLY A 7 -1.55 1.38 0.92
CA GLY A 7 -2.11 0.17 1.54
C GLY A 7 -3.09 0.51 2.64
N THR A 8 -3.82 -0.48 3.11
CA THR A 8 -4.90 -0.26 4.07
C THR A 8 -4.88 -1.21 5.27
N PRO A 9 -4.95 -2.55 5.11
CA PRO A 9 -5.12 -3.46 6.25
C PRO A 9 -3.81 -3.81 6.95
N GLU A 10 -3.91 -4.67 7.96
CA GLU A 10 -2.76 -5.14 8.72
C GLU A 10 -1.68 -5.77 7.84
N PHE A 11 -2.09 -6.50 6.82
CA PHE A 11 -1.11 -7.05 5.89
C PHE A 11 -0.22 -5.96 5.31
N ALA A 12 -0.83 -4.84 4.94
CA ALA A 12 -0.08 -3.72 4.37
C ALA A 12 0.86 -3.11 5.39
N VAL A 13 0.48 -3.09 6.67
CA VAL A 13 1.35 -2.61 7.73
C VAL A 13 2.63 -3.45 7.80
N ALA A 14 2.49 -4.77 7.69
CA ALA A 14 3.66 -5.65 7.72
C ALA A 14 4.63 -5.32 6.58
N VAL A 15 4.10 -5.03 5.40
CA VAL A 15 4.92 -4.65 4.25
C VAL A 15 5.59 -3.30 4.48
N LEU A 16 4.82 -2.31 4.94
CA LEU A 16 5.36 -0.98 5.21
C LEU A 16 6.44 -1.02 6.28
N ARG A 17 6.22 -1.80 7.33
CA ARG A 17 7.21 -1.95 8.41
C ARG A 17 8.53 -2.49 7.86
N GLN A 18 8.48 -3.48 6.98
CA GLN A 18 9.69 -4.01 6.37
C GLN A 18 10.46 -2.95 5.58
N ILE A 19 9.74 -2.11 4.87
CA ILE A 19 10.34 -1.03 4.08
C ILE A 19 11.00 -0.01 5.01
N VAL A 20 10.32 0.36 6.08
CA VAL A 20 10.84 1.33 7.05
C VAL A 20 12.08 0.77 7.75
N GLU A 21 12.02 -0.48 8.19
CA GLU A 21 13.13 -1.12 8.90
C GLU A 21 14.35 -1.33 8.01
N ALA A 22 14.13 -1.45 6.71
CA ALA A 22 15.22 -1.57 5.74
C ALA A 22 15.92 -0.23 5.48
N GLY A 23 15.42 0.86 6.04
CA GLY A 23 16.04 2.16 5.90
C GLY A 23 15.65 2.94 4.65
N TRP A 24 14.60 2.52 3.95
CA TRP A 24 14.14 3.22 2.77
C TRP A 24 13.46 4.54 3.15
N ASP A 25 13.61 5.53 2.28
CA ASP A 25 12.97 6.83 2.47
C ASP A 25 11.50 6.77 2.03
N VAL A 26 10.59 6.63 2.99
CA VAL A 26 9.15 6.60 2.72
C VAL A 26 8.63 8.03 2.80
N ALA A 27 8.36 8.61 1.64
CA ALA A 27 7.94 10.01 1.54
C ALA A 27 6.48 10.21 1.96
N ALA A 28 5.63 9.21 1.77
CA ALA A 28 4.21 9.31 2.10
C ALA A 28 3.56 7.93 2.13
N ALA A 29 2.46 7.84 2.86
CA ALA A 29 1.62 6.64 2.89
C ALA A 29 0.20 7.03 2.48
N TYR A 30 -0.30 6.38 1.45
CA TYR A 30 -1.68 6.53 1.00
C TYR A 30 -2.50 5.37 1.53
N THR A 31 -3.63 5.66 2.14
CA THR A 31 -4.50 4.65 2.71
C THR A 31 -5.95 5.08 2.51
N GLN A 32 -6.88 4.15 2.68
CA GLN A 32 -8.28 4.50 2.52
C GLN A 32 -8.74 5.45 3.62
N PRO A 33 -9.79 6.25 3.34
CA PRO A 33 -10.33 7.15 4.36
C PRO A 33 -10.79 6.40 5.61
N ASP A 34 -10.78 7.08 6.74
CA ASP A 34 -11.32 6.53 7.98
C ASP A 34 -12.77 6.11 7.75
N LYS A 35 -13.17 5.00 8.33
CA LYS A 35 -14.52 4.47 8.16
C LYS A 35 -15.26 4.39 9.48
N PRO A 36 -16.60 4.58 9.46
CA PRO A 36 -17.39 4.35 10.66
C PRO A 36 -17.30 2.90 11.08
N LYS A 37 -17.15 2.67 12.36
CA LYS A 37 -17.08 1.33 12.91
C LYS A 37 -17.91 1.31 14.21
N ASN A 38 -18.63 0.20 14.41
CA ASN A 38 -19.47 0.03 15.57
C ASN A 38 -20.74 0.91 15.56
N ARG A 39 -21.58 0.73 16.56
CA ARG A 39 -22.87 1.41 16.63
C ARG A 39 -22.78 2.92 16.77
N GLY A 40 -21.71 3.42 17.36
CA GLY A 40 -21.51 4.84 17.53
C GLY A 40 -21.08 5.59 16.28
N MET A 41 -20.91 4.92 15.17
CA MET A 41 -20.45 5.52 13.91
C MET A 41 -19.17 6.32 14.08
N LYS A 42 -18.36 5.95 15.05
CA LYS A 42 -17.08 6.59 15.28
C LYS A 42 -16.11 6.24 14.16
N LEU A 43 -15.44 7.26 13.62
CA LEU A 43 -14.46 7.05 12.57
C LEU A 43 -13.23 6.37 13.13
N VAL A 44 -12.79 5.31 12.45
CA VAL A 44 -11.63 4.53 12.84
C VAL A 44 -10.58 4.62 11.75
N PRO A 45 -9.34 4.97 12.07
CA PRO A 45 -8.29 5.01 11.08
C PRO A 45 -7.91 3.60 10.61
N THR A 46 -7.35 3.53 9.42
CA THR A 46 -6.85 2.25 8.92
C THR A 46 -5.60 1.84 9.67
N PRO A 47 -5.26 0.54 9.69
CA PRO A 47 -4.01 0.09 10.29
C PRO A 47 -2.77 0.79 9.71
N VAL A 48 -2.74 1.01 8.40
CA VAL A 48 -1.62 1.71 7.78
C VAL A 48 -1.49 3.14 8.29
N LYS A 49 -2.62 3.85 8.44
CA LYS A 49 -2.58 5.20 8.98
C LYS A 49 -2.01 5.20 10.39
N GLU A 50 -2.47 4.30 11.24
CA GLU A 50 -1.99 4.23 12.62
C GLU A 50 -0.48 4.01 12.67
N TYR A 51 0.01 3.06 11.89
CA TYR A 51 1.43 2.78 11.86
C TYR A 51 2.24 3.95 11.30
N ALA A 52 1.79 4.52 10.18
CA ALA A 52 2.49 5.62 9.54
C ALA A 52 2.65 6.82 10.48
N LEU A 53 1.61 7.12 11.26
CA LEU A 53 1.68 8.22 12.23
C LEU A 53 2.74 7.96 13.30
N THR A 54 2.95 6.72 13.71
CA THR A 54 4.00 6.41 14.69
C THR A 54 5.41 6.58 14.11
N GLN A 55 5.52 6.55 12.80
CA GLN A 55 6.81 6.68 12.11
C GLN A 55 7.02 8.06 11.50
N ASN A 56 6.12 9.00 11.80
CA ASN A 56 6.17 10.36 11.26
C ASN A 56 6.14 10.40 9.73
N ILE A 57 5.42 9.46 9.14
CA ILE A 57 5.22 9.41 7.69
C ILE A 57 3.96 10.19 7.35
N PRO A 58 4.02 11.15 6.41
CA PRO A 58 2.81 11.86 5.98
C PRO A 58 1.76 10.90 5.44
N VAL A 59 0.50 11.09 5.87
CA VAL A 59 -0.61 10.22 5.48
C VAL A 59 -1.58 10.97 4.58
N TYR A 60 -1.98 10.33 3.50
CA TYR A 60 -2.96 10.88 2.55
C TYR A 60 -4.11 9.88 2.42
N GLN A 61 -5.32 10.38 2.42
CA GLN A 61 -6.54 9.55 2.39
C GLN A 61 -7.52 10.02 1.31
N PRO A 62 -7.11 10.00 0.04
CA PRO A 62 -7.98 10.49 -1.04
C PRO A 62 -9.18 9.58 -1.23
N GLN A 63 -10.29 10.17 -1.65
CA GLN A 63 -11.50 9.42 -2.00
C GLN A 63 -11.30 8.65 -3.32
N SER A 64 -10.55 9.24 -4.24
CA SER A 64 -10.29 8.62 -5.53
C SER A 64 -8.90 9.01 -6.03
N CYS A 65 -8.18 8.03 -6.57
CA CYS A 65 -6.88 8.28 -7.20
C CYS A 65 -7.00 8.79 -8.62
N ARG A 66 -8.22 8.97 -9.12
CA ARG A 66 -8.46 9.59 -10.42
C ARG A 66 -8.50 11.11 -10.34
N ASP A 67 -8.60 11.64 -9.13
CA ASP A 67 -8.65 13.07 -8.92
C ASP A 67 -7.32 13.70 -9.32
N GLU A 68 -7.38 14.74 -10.17
CA GLU A 68 -6.16 15.40 -10.64
C GLU A 68 -5.34 15.99 -9.50
N ALA A 69 -6.01 16.47 -8.46
CA ALA A 69 -5.31 17.00 -7.28
C ALA A 69 -4.45 15.94 -6.61
N VAL A 70 -4.93 14.69 -6.58
CA VAL A 70 -4.18 13.58 -6.02
C VAL A 70 -2.97 13.24 -6.90
N LEU A 71 -3.18 13.24 -8.21
CA LEU A 71 -2.09 12.96 -9.15
C LEU A 71 -1.00 14.03 -9.07
N GLU A 72 -1.38 15.28 -8.96
CA GLU A 72 -0.42 16.37 -8.81
C GLU A 72 0.36 16.26 -7.52
N GLU A 73 -0.31 15.90 -6.43
CA GLU A 73 0.32 15.68 -5.15
C GLU A 73 1.37 14.57 -5.23
N LEU A 74 1.04 13.48 -5.90
CA LEU A 74 1.98 12.39 -6.11
C LEU A 74 3.17 12.79 -6.97
N ARG A 75 2.92 13.55 -8.03
CA ARG A 75 4.00 14.05 -8.89
C ARG A 75 4.95 14.94 -8.10
N ALA A 76 4.41 15.76 -7.21
CA ALA A 76 5.20 16.64 -6.38
C ALA A 76 6.10 15.89 -5.41
N LEU A 77 5.69 14.70 -4.99
CA LEU A 77 6.50 13.84 -4.13
C LEU A 77 7.69 13.22 -4.86
N GLU A 78 7.65 13.19 -6.18
CA GLU A 78 8.70 12.63 -7.03
C GLU A 78 9.15 11.24 -6.59
N PRO A 79 8.22 10.26 -6.52
CA PRO A 79 8.59 8.93 -6.07
C PRO A 79 9.42 8.19 -7.10
N ASP A 80 10.43 7.48 -6.63
CA ASP A 80 11.16 6.54 -7.47
C ASP A 80 10.37 5.24 -7.62
N VAL A 81 9.77 4.79 -6.51
CA VAL A 81 9.00 3.56 -6.46
C VAL A 81 7.71 3.81 -5.70
N ILE A 82 6.62 3.25 -6.22
CA ILE A 82 5.37 3.18 -5.47
C ILE A 82 5.15 1.71 -5.12
N VAL A 83 4.96 1.43 -3.83
CA VAL A 83 4.67 0.08 -3.36
C VAL A 83 3.20 0.03 -2.97
N VAL A 84 2.47 -0.89 -3.57
CA VAL A 84 1.03 -1.05 -3.33
C VAL A 84 0.79 -2.40 -2.65
N ALA A 85 0.09 -2.38 -1.53
CA ALA A 85 -0.22 -3.61 -0.79
C ALA A 85 -1.64 -3.51 -0.23
N ALA A 86 -2.59 -4.14 -0.90
CA ALA A 86 -3.99 -4.15 -0.49
C ALA A 86 -4.54 -2.74 -0.24
N TYR A 87 -4.39 -1.87 -1.21
CA TYR A 87 -4.86 -0.49 -1.09
C TYR A 87 -6.38 -0.38 -1.18
N GLY A 88 -6.98 -1.11 -2.10
CA GLY A 88 -8.44 -1.14 -2.24
C GLY A 88 -9.02 -0.06 -3.13
N LYS A 89 -8.20 0.63 -3.90
CA LYS A 89 -8.65 1.63 -4.85
C LYS A 89 -8.07 1.35 -6.23
N LEU A 90 -8.81 1.75 -7.26
CA LEU A 90 -8.34 1.64 -8.63
C LEU A 90 -7.22 2.65 -8.87
N LEU A 91 -6.19 2.21 -9.56
CA LEU A 91 -5.06 3.06 -9.90
C LEU A 91 -5.12 3.38 -11.40
N PRO A 92 -5.35 4.65 -11.77
CA PRO A 92 -5.43 5.00 -13.18
C PRO A 92 -4.06 4.97 -13.85
N GLN A 93 -4.05 4.90 -15.16
CA GLN A 93 -2.80 4.86 -15.92
C GLN A 93 -1.91 6.06 -15.61
N ALA A 94 -2.51 7.23 -15.43
CA ALA A 94 -1.75 8.43 -15.10
C ALA A 94 -0.94 8.26 -13.81
N LEU A 95 -1.49 7.54 -12.84
CA LEU A 95 -0.77 7.26 -11.59
C LEU A 95 0.35 6.26 -11.82
N LEU A 96 0.09 5.24 -12.63
CA LEU A 96 1.08 4.20 -12.91
C LEU A 96 2.31 4.76 -13.62
N ASP A 97 2.17 5.89 -14.28
CA ASP A 97 3.26 6.53 -15.01
C ASP A 97 4.09 7.50 -14.14
N ILE A 98 3.67 7.75 -12.93
CA ILE A 98 4.35 8.72 -12.06
C ILE A 98 5.70 8.26 -11.54
N PRO A 99 5.84 7.02 -11.00
CA PRO A 99 7.12 6.63 -10.43
C PRO A 99 8.21 6.54 -11.48
N LYS A 100 9.42 7.00 -11.09
CA LYS A 100 10.55 7.04 -12.02
C LYS A 100 11.09 5.67 -12.37
N VAL A 101 11.06 4.75 -11.42
CA VAL A 101 11.65 3.42 -11.59
C VAL A 101 10.58 2.35 -11.80
N ALA A 102 9.69 2.20 -10.84
CA ALA A 102 8.71 1.12 -10.91
C ALA A 102 7.55 1.34 -9.95
N ILE A 103 6.46 0.64 -10.25
CA ILE A 103 5.38 0.47 -9.29
C ILE A 103 5.31 -1.04 -8.98
N ILE A 104 5.26 -1.37 -7.70
CA ILE A 104 5.31 -2.75 -7.24
C ILE A 104 4.04 -3.06 -6.47
N ASN A 105 3.34 -4.10 -6.90
CA ASN A 105 2.14 -4.55 -6.22
C ASN A 105 2.46 -5.83 -5.43
N VAL A 106 2.36 -5.74 -4.12
CA VAL A 106 2.63 -6.87 -3.22
C VAL A 106 1.33 -7.59 -2.93
N HIS A 107 1.22 -8.81 -3.40
CA HIS A 107 0.04 -9.63 -3.17
C HIS A 107 0.14 -10.42 -1.89
N SER A 108 -1.01 -10.67 -1.30
CA SER A 108 -1.10 -11.32 0.00
C SER A 108 -0.76 -12.80 0.01
N SER A 109 -0.69 -13.41 -1.15
CA SER A 109 -0.39 -14.84 -1.24
C SER A 109 0.07 -15.20 -2.63
N ILE A 110 0.74 -16.36 -2.73
CA ILE A 110 1.06 -16.96 -4.01
C ILE A 110 -0.12 -17.86 -4.37
N LEU A 111 -0.87 -17.44 -5.37
CA LEU A 111 -2.04 -18.21 -5.79
C LEU A 111 -1.62 -19.49 -6.49
N PRO A 112 -2.31 -20.60 -6.27
CA PRO A 112 -3.53 -20.75 -5.45
C PRO A 112 -3.29 -21.18 -4.00
N GLN A 113 -2.05 -21.20 -3.53
CA GLN A 113 -1.72 -21.79 -2.23
C GLN A 113 -2.40 -21.13 -1.04
N TYR A 114 -2.25 -19.86 -0.86
CA TYR A 114 -2.80 -19.19 0.30
C TYR A 114 -4.02 -18.39 -0.11
N ARG A 115 -5.19 -18.91 0.17
CA ARG A 115 -6.44 -18.20 -0.09
C ARG A 115 -7.07 -17.78 1.22
N GLY A 116 -7.48 -16.54 1.33
CA GLY A 116 -8.09 -16.01 2.52
C GLY A 116 -7.19 -15.04 3.24
N ALA A 117 -7.69 -14.46 4.31
CA ALA A 117 -7.01 -13.38 5.01
C ALA A 117 -5.88 -13.85 5.93
N ALA A 118 -6.00 -15.03 6.49
CA ALA A 118 -5.05 -15.52 7.48
C ALA A 118 -3.70 -15.98 6.94
N PRO A 119 -3.59 -16.58 5.75
CA PRO A 119 -2.31 -17.14 5.29
C PRO A 119 -1.19 -16.13 5.12
N ILE A 120 -1.51 -14.89 4.90
CA ILE A 120 -0.54 -13.84 4.67
C ILE A 120 0.36 -13.64 5.87
N ASN A 121 -0.23 -13.43 7.04
CA ASN A 121 0.54 -13.24 8.26
C ASN A 121 1.36 -14.46 8.59
N TRP A 122 0.81 -15.63 8.32
CA TRP A 122 1.49 -16.89 8.53
C TRP A 122 2.78 -16.98 7.74
N ALA A 123 2.69 -16.72 6.46
CA ALA A 123 3.85 -16.83 5.58
C ALA A 123 4.95 -15.86 5.97
N ILE A 124 4.59 -14.63 6.32
CA ILE A 124 5.56 -13.62 6.72
C ILE A 124 6.23 -14.00 8.04
N LEU A 125 5.45 -14.45 9.01
CA LEU A 125 5.97 -14.82 10.32
C LEU A 125 6.91 -16.03 10.27
N ASN A 126 6.65 -16.94 9.34
CA ASN A 126 7.48 -18.13 9.17
C ASN A 126 8.70 -17.87 8.29
N GLY A 127 8.84 -16.67 7.75
CA GLY A 127 9.96 -16.34 6.89
C GLY A 127 9.95 -17.04 5.55
N GLU A 128 8.78 -17.48 5.09
CA GLU A 128 8.66 -18.13 3.80
C GLU A 128 8.79 -17.11 2.69
N LYS A 129 9.90 -17.14 1.99
CA LYS A 129 10.20 -16.17 0.96
C LYS A 129 9.48 -16.44 -0.35
N GLU A 130 9.23 -17.68 -0.65
CA GLU A 130 8.64 -18.09 -1.93
C GLU A 130 7.13 -18.23 -1.88
N THR A 131 6.56 -18.47 -0.71
CA THR A 131 5.14 -18.73 -0.56
C THR A 131 4.38 -17.63 0.16
N GLY A 132 5.07 -16.72 0.78
CA GLY A 132 4.42 -15.71 1.60
C GLY A 132 3.88 -14.52 0.84
N VAL A 133 4.61 -14.06 -0.16
CA VAL A 133 4.28 -12.83 -0.87
C VAL A 133 4.62 -12.97 -2.34
N THR A 134 3.67 -12.59 -3.19
CA THR A 134 3.89 -12.49 -4.62
C THR A 134 4.08 -11.00 -4.97
N ILE A 135 5.15 -10.68 -5.65
CA ILE A 135 5.42 -9.30 -6.06
C ILE A 135 5.25 -9.20 -7.57
N LYS A 136 4.39 -8.29 -8.00
CA LYS A 136 4.20 -8.00 -9.41
C LYS A 136 4.71 -6.60 -9.71
N ILE A 137 5.54 -6.50 -10.74
CA ILE A 137 6.12 -5.24 -11.16
C ILE A 137 5.56 -4.88 -12.52
N GLY A 138 5.11 -3.65 -12.66
CA GLY A 138 4.66 -3.17 -13.95
C GLY A 138 3.22 -2.70 -13.94
N ARG A 139 2.85 -2.08 -15.04
CA ARG A 139 1.59 -1.35 -15.14
C ARG A 139 0.36 -2.24 -15.20
N ALA A 140 0.45 -3.33 -15.91
CA ALA A 140 -0.71 -4.20 -16.11
C ALA A 140 -1.24 -4.77 -14.81
N SER A 141 -0.35 -5.19 -13.92
CA SER A 141 -0.76 -5.78 -12.64
C SER A 141 -1.37 -4.77 -11.70
N CYS A 142 -1.12 -3.49 -11.91
CA CYS A 142 -1.61 -2.44 -11.03
C CYS A 142 -2.94 -1.85 -11.48
N ARG A 143 -3.47 -2.28 -12.62
CA ARG A 143 -4.78 -1.84 -13.09
C ARG A 143 -5.92 -2.53 -12.35
N GLU A 144 -5.64 -3.66 -11.75
CA GLU A 144 -6.63 -4.37 -10.98
C GLU A 144 -6.84 -3.67 -9.65
N ARG A 145 -8.01 -3.89 -9.07
CA ARG A 145 -8.29 -3.35 -7.75
C ARG A 145 -7.37 -4.03 -6.73
N VAL A 146 -6.62 -3.25 -6.04
CA VAL A 146 -5.67 -3.74 -5.05
C VAL A 146 -6.08 -3.40 -3.64
#